data_f82b5c727ca360ebe80eaf0382b880f9
#
_entry.id   f82b5c727ca360ebe80eaf0382b880f9
#
_cell.length_a   1.000
_cell.length_b   1.000
_cell.length_c   1.000
_cell.angle_alpha   90.00
_cell.angle_beta   90.00
_cell.angle_gamma   90.00
#
_symmetry.space_group_name_H-M   'P 1'
#
loop_
_entity.id
_entity.type
_entity.pdbx_description
1 polymer ?
#
loop_
_entity_poly.entity_id
_entity_poly.type
_entity_poly.pdbx_seq_one_letter_code
_entity_poly.pdbx_strand_id
1 'polypeptide(L)'
;MTTWTQPDPSYTAAGQALARAARPDYFVWLEHVKAAAGCTRPIRLSGLLSTVDATTGRLLNDRHTDGLPDAAIFKACGNRRATVCPSCAQTYQRDAYQLLRAGLVGGKGVPTTVATHPAVFVTLTAPSFGTVHNRIVRKHSCADRRRCDCRAEPCHPRRDTGTCRHEQPAACWARHETGDPLLGQPLCLDCYDHTHQAVFNLFAPELWHRTKQAAERSLRKLCRRRGIPFHPAMSATGKVTYKAPVRLSPGKVAEMQRRGAVHFHAIARLDGVNPDDPADLITPPARIGIDDLIVAFAQAATDIAFTSPAHPDRREGWHIGWGEQVDIRPITMTGNDEVTDAMVAGYLAKYATKSTEATGHTSSRITADTVDDFADPAGDHIARLIDACWHLGRATHIPTPLTGRPVPYPDPGDRLTPFGTPWTCQDCGTRTRYAACPVCVAERQASLDTKPANTSKPHPYTRLRRWAHMLGFGGHFLTKARRYSTTFGALRAARIAYRRHEHNAPTHAYPQAPTSAEHLEPDTTLLIGTLTFAGVGWHTHGDALLANTAAALARARQQAGHEEIAHELGSTITGTQPVAA
;
A
#
# COMPACT_ATOMS: atom_id res chain seq x y z
N MET A 1 -5.00 40.56 -41.45
CA MET A 1 -6.21 39.81 -41.04
C MET A 1 -5.87 38.33 -41.17
N THR A 2 -5.42 37.71 -40.10
CA THR A 2 -5.15 36.26 -40.06
C THR A 2 -6.49 35.56 -39.88
N THR A 3 -6.95 34.87 -40.90
CA THR A 3 -8.14 34.04 -40.87
C THR A 3 -7.91 32.89 -39.89
N TRP A 4 -8.62 32.92 -38.78
CA TRP A 4 -8.71 31.79 -37.85
C TRP A 4 -9.44 30.65 -38.61
N THR A 5 -8.69 29.68 -39.10
CA THR A 5 -9.25 28.40 -39.52
C THR A 5 -9.64 27.64 -38.25
N GLN A 6 -10.94 27.38 -38.07
CA GLN A 6 -11.40 26.49 -37.02
C GLN A 6 -10.67 25.14 -37.17
N PRO A 7 -10.07 24.58 -36.09
CA PRO A 7 -9.45 23.26 -36.17
C PRO A 7 -10.51 22.25 -36.59
N ASP A 8 -10.12 21.31 -37.45
CA ASP A 8 -10.99 20.21 -37.89
C ASP A 8 -11.62 19.55 -36.67
N PRO A 9 -12.96 19.45 -36.59
CA PRO A 9 -13.66 18.85 -35.46
C PRO A 9 -13.15 17.44 -35.09
N SER A 10 -12.62 16.69 -36.06
CA SER A 10 -12.05 15.34 -35.82
C SER A 10 -10.84 15.34 -34.89
N TYR A 11 -10.14 16.45 -34.71
CA TYR A 11 -9.00 16.58 -33.80
C TYR A 11 -9.39 16.99 -32.38
N THR A 12 -10.61 17.43 -32.14
CA THR A 12 -11.09 17.81 -30.82
C THR A 12 -11.77 16.63 -30.11
N ALA A 13 -11.67 16.57 -28.81
CA ALA A 13 -12.37 15.54 -28.02
C ALA A 13 -13.88 15.59 -28.22
N ALA A 14 -14.46 16.79 -28.36
CA ALA A 14 -15.89 16.98 -28.64
C ALA A 14 -16.27 16.46 -30.03
N GLY A 15 -15.50 16.79 -31.07
CA GLY A 15 -15.74 16.31 -32.43
C GLY A 15 -15.63 14.79 -32.54
N GLN A 16 -14.63 14.20 -31.89
CA GLN A 16 -14.48 12.74 -31.80
C GLN A 16 -15.65 12.08 -31.03
N ALA A 17 -16.15 12.73 -29.98
CA ALA A 17 -17.30 12.23 -29.22
C ALA A 17 -18.58 12.28 -30.09
N LEU A 18 -18.82 13.38 -30.83
CA LEU A 18 -19.95 13.49 -31.74
C LEU A 18 -19.88 12.45 -32.86
N ALA A 19 -18.69 12.25 -33.45
CA ALA A 19 -18.48 11.24 -34.48
C ALA A 19 -18.77 9.82 -33.98
N ARG A 20 -18.35 9.49 -32.74
CA ARG A 20 -18.67 8.20 -32.08
C ARG A 20 -20.18 8.09 -31.81
N ALA A 21 -20.78 9.11 -31.22
CA ALA A 21 -22.20 9.12 -30.86
C ALA A 21 -23.14 9.02 -32.08
N ALA A 22 -22.71 9.51 -33.25
CA ALA A 22 -23.45 9.41 -34.51
C ALA A 22 -23.39 8.00 -35.16
N ARG A 23 -22.54 7.09 -34.66
CA ARG A 23 -22.44 5.74 -35.22
C ARG A 23 -23.67 4.90 -34.88
N PRO A 24 -24.17 4.05 -35.79
CA PRO A 24 -25.31 3.16 -35.52
C PRO A 24 -25.05 2.18 -34.34
N ASP A 25 -23.78 1.81 -34.10
CA ASP A 25 -23.36 0.88 -33.06
C ASP A 25 -23.06 1.57 -31.70
N TYR A 26 -23.34 2.87 -31.54
CA TYR A 26 -22.96 3.65 -30.36
C TYR A 26 -23.44 3.04 -29.05
N PHE A 27 -24.67 2.61 -28.94
CA PHE A 27 -25.21 2.02 -27.69
C PHE A 27 -24.64 0.65 -27.43
N VAL A 28 -24.35 -0.15 -28.45
CA VAL A 28 -23.67 -1.45 -28.31
C VAL A 28 -22.24 -1.23 -27.83
N TRP A 29 -21.55 -0.24 -28.39
CA TRP A 29 -20.22 0.14 -27.92
C TRP A 29 -20.23 0.64 -26.47
N LEU A 30 -21.19 1.50 -26.10
CA LEU A 30 -21.29 2.07 -24.75
C LEU A 30 -21.50 0.96 -23.69
N GLU A 31 -22.36 -0.02 -23.99
CA GLU A 31 -22.56 -1.17 -23.11
C GLU A 31 -21.31 -2.05 -23.05
N HIS A 32 -20.64 -2.26 -24.20
CA HIS A 32 -19.39 -3.02 -24.27
C HIS A 32 -18.28 -2.43 -23.40
N VAL A 33 -18.10 -1.12 -23.39
CA VAL A 33 -17.05 -0.44 -22.62
C VAL A 33 -17.44 -0.14 -21.17
N LYS A 34 -18.69 -0.38 -20.78
CA LYS A 34 -19.26 -0.09 -19.45
C LYS A 34 -18.40 -0.64 -18.29
N ALA A 35 -17.82 -1.84 -18.46
CA ALA A 35 -16.97 -2.47 -17.45
C ALA A 35 -15.68 -1.67 -17.15
N ALA A 36 -15.20 -0.88 -18.10
CA ALA A 36 -14.03 -0.01 -17.99
C ALA A 36 -14.40 1.47 -17.85
N ALA A 37 -15.67 1.82 -17.99
CA ALA A 37 -16.15 3.19 -17.94
C ALA A 37 -15.77 3.89 -16.63
N GLY A 38 -15.34 5.15 -16.74
CA GLY A 38 -14.76 5.91 -15.64
C GLY A 38 -13.25 5.69 -15.44
N CYS A 39 -12.63 4.68 -16.07
CA CYS A 39 -11.20 4.48 -16.03
C CYS A 39 -10.49 5.45 -16.99
N THR A 40 -9.48 6.16 -16.50
CA THR A 40 -8.70 7.10 -17.34
C THR A 40 -7.80 6.38 -18.33
N ARG A 41 -7.34 5.16 -18.00
CA ARG A 41 -6.37 4.38 -18.78
C ARG A 41 -6.77 2.89 -18.79
N PRO A 42 -7.88 2.51 -19.46
CA PRO A 42 -8.26 1.10 -19.55
C PRO A 42 -7.18 0.29 -20.27
N ILE A 43 -7.09 -0.98 -19.92
CA ILE A 43 -6.26 -1.96 -20.62
C ILE A 43 -7.11 -2.55 -21.73
N ARG A 44 -6.59 -2.57 -22.95
CA ARG A 44 -7.19 -3.22 -24.11
C ARG A 44 -6.57 -4.59 -24.31
N LEU A 45 -7.41 -5.58 -24.51
CA LEU A 45 -7.04 -6.98 -24.73
C LEU A 45 -7.66 -7.45 -26.06
N SER A 46 -6.92 -8.21 -26.85
CA SER A 46 -7.39 -8.84 -28.10
C SER A 46 -7.08 -10.33 -28.10
N GLY A 47 -7.86 -11.11 -28.80
CA GLY A 47 -7.66 -12.55 -28.95
C GLY A 47 -8.95 -13.35 -28.88
N LEU A 48 -8.83 -14.62 -28.54
CA LEU A 48 -9.91 -15.59 -28.52
C LEU A 48 -10.44 -15.79 -27.08
N LEU A 49 -11.77 -15.85 -26.96
CA LEU A 49 -12.50 -16.20 -25.74
C LEU A 49 -13.37 -17.41 -26.02
N SER A 50 -13.11 -18.50 -25.33
CA SER A 50 -13.88 -19.72 -25.43
C SER A 50 -14.63 -19.99 -24.13
N THR A 51 -15.90 -20.27 -24.21
CA THR A 51 -16.69 -20.74 -23.06
C THR A 51 -16.79 -22.25 -23.17
N VAL A 52 -16.35 -22.95 -22.14
CA VAL A 52 -16.40 -24.41 -22.05
C VAL A 52 -17.25 -24.85 -20.86
N ASP A 53 -17.89 -25.99 -20.99
CA ASP A 53 -18.53 -26.66 -19.87
C ASP A 53 -17.45 -27.17 -18.91
N ALA A 54 -17.50 -26.75 -17.65
CA ALA A 54 -16.46 -27.06 -16.64
C ALA A 54 -16.42 -28.55 -16.27
N THR A 55 -17.54 -29.28 -16.48
CA THR A 55 -17.67 -30.70 -16.14
C THR A 55 -17.18 -31.58 -17.26
N THR A 56 -17.56 -31.25 -18.50
CA THR A 56 -17.30 -32.09 -19.68
C THR A 56 -16.12 -31.60 -20.52
N GLY A 57 -15.65 -30.37 -20.31
CA GLY A 57 -14.65 -29.73 -21.16
C GLY A 57 -15.16 -29.37 -22.55
N ARG A 58 -16.44 -29.53 -22.85
CA ARG A 58 -17.03 -29.28 -24.16
C ARG A 58 -17.04 -27.78 -24.45
N LEU A 59 -16.58 -27.37 -25.63
CA LEU A 59 -16.68 -26.01 -26.14
C LEU A 59 -18.16 -25.65 -26.34
N LEU A 60 -18.64 -24.63 -25.66
CA LEU A 60 -20.00 -24.10 -25.75
C LEU A 60 -20.10 -22.91 -26.70
N ASN A 61 -19.11 -22.06 -26.66
CA ASN A 61 -19.05 -20.86 -27.52
C ASN A 61 -17.61 -20.45 -27.74
N ASP A 62 -17.35 -19.89 -28.89
CA ASP A 62 -16.06 -19.34 -29.29
C ASP A 62 -16.25 -17.96 -29.90
N ARG A 63 -15.52 -16.97 -29.39
CA ARG A 63 -15.66 -15.58 -29.82
C ARG A 63 -14.30 -14.92 -29.95
N HIS A 64 -13.99 -14.46 -31.15
CA HIS A 64 -12.82 -13.59 -31.38
C HIS A 64 -13.15 -12.13 -31.11
N THR A 65 -12.19 -11.37 -30.59
CA THR A 65 -12.39 -9.94 -30.29
C THR A 65 -12.63 -9.10 -31.53
N ASP A 66 -12.24 -9.56 -32.71
CA ASP A 66 -12.49 -8.84 -33.97
C ASP A 66 -13.97 -8.59 -34.25
N GLY A 67 -14.85 -9.45 -33.73
CA GLY A 67 -16.29 -9.30 -33.78
C GLY A 67 -16.88 -8.38 -32.70
N LEU A 68 -16.05 -7.80 -31.83
CA LEU A 68 -16.47 -6.87 -30.79
C LEU A 68 -16.27 -5.42 -31.24
N PRO A 69 -16.98 -4.45 -30.64
CA PRO A 69 -16.70 -3.04 -30.87
C PRO A 69 -15.22 -2.74 -30.59
N ASP A 70 -14.59 -2.00 -31.52
CA ASP A 70 -13.17 -1.64 -31.50
C ASP A 70 -12.20 -2.84 -31.47
N ALA A 71 -12.64 -4.04 -31.85
CA ALA A 71 -11.87 -5.29 -31.89
C ALA A 71 -11.12 -5.62 -30.59
N ALA A 72 -11.57 -5.12 -29.46
CA ALA A 72 -10.88 -5.25 -28.18
C ALA A 72 -11.85 -5.37 -27.00
N ILE A 73 -11.38 -6.03 -25.93
CA ILE A 73 -12.02 -6.01 -24.63
C ILE A 73 -11.36 -4.91 -23.79
N PHE A 74 -12.18 -4.04 -23.23
CA PHE A 74 -11.74 -2.97 -22.34
C PHE A 74 -11.84 -3.40 -20.87
N LYS A 75 -10.71 -3.37 -20.16
CA LYS A 75 -10.64 -3.68 -18.74
C LYS A 75 -10.15 -2.47 -17.95
N ALA A 76 -10.84 -2.12 -16.87
CA ALA A 76 -10.40 -1.07 -15.97
C ALA A 76 -8.97 -1.36 -15.46
N CYS A 77 -8.08 -0.35 -15.41
CA CYS A 77 -6.67 -0.50 -15.07
C CYS A 77 -6.44 -1.02 -13.64
N GLY A 78 -7.42 -0.87 -12.74
CA GLY A 78 -7.33 -1.32 -11.34
C GLY A 78 -6.27 -0.57 -10.53
N ASN A 79 -5.77 0.56 -11.01
CA ASN A 79 -4.74 1.32 -10.29
C ASN A 79 -5.31 1.91 -9.02
N ARG A 80 -4.64 1.67 -7.88
CA ARG A 80 -5.06 2.17 -6.57
C ARG A 80 -4.77 3.65 -6.34
N ARG A 81 -3.91 4.27 -7.17
CA ARG A 81 -3.50 5.68 -7.00
C ARG A 81 -4.50 6.61 -7.65
N ALA A 82 -5.01 7.56 -6.86
CA ALA A 82 -6.00 8.53 -7.33
C ALA A 82 -5.43 9.48 -8.41
N THR A 83 -4.15 9.81 -8.35
CA THR A 83 -3.43 10.62 -9.34
C THR A 83 -3.31 9.94 -10.70
N VAL A 84 -3.32 8.60 -10.75
CA VAL A 84 -3.24 7.84 -12.00
C VAL A 84 -4.62 7.54 -12.56
N CYS A 85 -5.55 7.09 -11.72
CA CYS A 85 -6.93 6.79 -12.12
C CYS A 85 -7.88 6.98 -10.92
N PRO A 86 -8.55 8.13 -10.81
CA PRO A 86 -9.43 8.43 -9.69
C PRO A 86 -10.54 7.39 -9.50
N SER A 87 -11.18 6.95 -10.59
CA SER A 87 -12.29 5.98 -10.55
C SER A 87 -11.84 4.60 -10.03
N CYS A 88 -10.71 4.08 -10.53
CA CYS A 88 -10.17 2.81 -10.05
C CYS A 88 -9.69 2.90 -8.61
N ALA A 89 -9.08 4.02 -8.22
CA ALA A 89 -8.66 4.27 -6.84
C ALA A 89 -9.86 4.34 -5.88
N GLN A 90 -10.95 4.99 -6.29
CA GLN A 90 -12.19 5.02 -5.50
C GLN A 90 -12.78 3.62 -5.30
N THR A 91 -12.80 2.80 -6.36
CA THR A 91 -13.23 1.40 -6.25
C THR A 91 -12.34 0.61 -5.29
N TYR A 92 -11.02 0.78 -5.41
CA TYR A 92 -10.07 0.16 -4.49
C TYR A 92 -10.27 0.62 -3.04
N GLN A 93 -10.51 1.91 -2.83
CA GLN A 93 -10.76 2.47 -1.50
C GLN A 93 -12.03 1.89 -0.85
N ARG A 94 -13.12 1.77 -1.62
CA ARG A 94 -14.36 1.13 -1.15
C ARG A 94 -14.14 -0.34 -0.78
N ASP A 95 -13.40 -1.08 -1.60
CA ASP A 95 -13.05 -2.47 -1.31
C ASP A 95 -12.17 -2.59 -0.09
N ALA A 96 -11.17 -1.71 0.06
CA ALA A 96 -10.30 -1.66 1.23
C ALA A 96 -11.11 -1.36 2.50
N TYR A 97 -12.06 -0.42 2.44
CA TYR A 97 -12.97 -0.13 3.54
C TYR A 97 -13.78 -1.37 3.95
N GLN A 98 -14.43 -2.03 2.99
CA GLN A 98 -15.22 -3.24 3.26
C GLN A 98 -14.36 -4.36 3.85
N LEU A 99 -13.16 -4.55 3.31
CA LEU A 99 -12.22 -5.55 3.78
C LEU A 99 -11.77 -5.28 5.22
N LEU A 100 -11.43 -4.03 5.54
CA LEU A 100 -10.96 -3.64 6.88
C LEU A 100 -12.10 -3.70 7.89
N ARG A 101 -13.28 -3.18 7.52
CA ARG A 101 -14.45 -3.17 8.39
C ARG A 101 -14.97 -4.58 8.68
N ALA A 102 -15.04 -5.45 7.68
CA ALA A 102 -15.45 -6.85 7.88
C ALA A 102 -14.58 -7.59 8.91
N GLY A 103 -13.31 -7.21 9.02
CA GLY A 103 -12.42 -7.73 10.05
C GLY A 103 -12.72 -7.24 11.48
N LEU A 104 -13.55 -6.22 11.65
CA LEU A 104 -13.92 -5.67 12.97
C LEU A 104 -15.36 -6.03 13.37
N VAL A 105 -16.29 -6.00 12.42
CA VAL A 105 -17.73 -6.17 12.72
C VAL A 105 -18.33 -7.45 12.12
N GLY A 106 -17.54 -8.19 11.33
CA GLY A 106 -18.06 -9.34 10.59
C GLY A 106 -18.68 -8.96 9.24
N GLY A 107 -19.35 -9.93 8.62
CA GLY A 107 -19.89 -9.81 7.26
C GLY A 107 -18.89 -10.18 6.16
N LYS A 108 -19.38 -10.35 4.93
CA LYS A 108 -18.55 -10.76 3.78
C LYS A 108 -17.81 -12.08 4.01
N GLY A 109 -18.47 -13.05 4.66
CA GLY A 109 -17.89 -14.35 5.01
C GLY A 109 -17.05 -14.34 6.30
N VAL A 110 -17.09 -13.26 7.07
CA VAL A 110 -16.50 -13.16 8.42
C VAL A 110 -17.60 -13.25 9.46
N PRO A 111 -17.47 -14.12 10.49
CA PRO A 111 -18.46 -14.22 11.57
C PRO A 111 -18.69 -12.89 12.30
N THR A 112 -19.91 -12.58 12.69
CA THR A 112 -20.23 -11.36 13.44
C THR A 112 -19.66 -11.38 14.86
N THR A 113 -19.34 -12.54 15.40
CA THR A 113 -18.68 -12.71 16.69
C THR A 113 -17.36 -11.95 16.81
N VAL A 114 -16.67 -11.66 15.69
CA VAL A 114 -15.42 -10.90 15.71
C VAL A 114 -15.59 -9.48 16.26
N ALA A 115 -16.82 -8.96 16.31
CA ALA A 115 -17.13 -7.65 16.89
C ALA A 115 -16.88 -7.60 18.41
N THR A 116 -16.88 -8.74 19.09
CA THR A 116 -16.57 -8.84 20.53
C THR A 116 -15.10 -9.13 20.82
N HIS A 117 -14.27 -9.33 19.76
CA HIS A 117 -12.86 -9.62 19.95
C HIS A 117 -12.08 -8.34 20.27
N PRO A 118 -11.14 -8.37 21.22
CA PRO A 118 -10.28 -7.23 21.50
C PRO A 118 -9.55 -6.76 20.23
N ALA A 119 -9.64 -5.48 19.92
CA ALA A 119 -8.97 -4.89 18.77
C ALA A 119 -8.37 -3.52 19.11
N VAL A 120 -7.17 -3.26 18.61
CA VAL A 120 -6.47 -1.98 18.79
C VAL A 120 -6.10 -1.37 17.45
N PHE A 121 -6.09 -0.04 17.42
CA PHE A 121 -5.50 0.76 16.35
C PHE A 121 -4.09 1.15 16.75
N VAL A 122 -3.12 0.71 15.97
CA VAL A 122 -1.68 0.89 16.22
C VAL A 122 -1.09 1.82 15.19
N THR A 123 -0.41 2.86 15.64
CA THR A 123 0.32 3.82 14.82
C THR A 123 1.81 3.75 15.15
N LEU A 124 2.64 3.45 14.16
CA LEU A 124 4.09 3.30 14.30
C LEU A 124 4.80 4.25 13.35
N THR A 125 5.60 5.15 13.90
CA THR A 125 6.27 6.23 13.18
C THR A 125 7.75 5.93 13.00
N ALA A 126 8.31 6.34 11.86
CA ALA A 126 9.76 6.31 11.63
C ALA A 126 10.49 7.25 12.60
N PRO A 127 11.73 6.94 12.97
CA PRO A 127 12.55 7.82 13.80
C PRO A 127 12.84 9.16 13.10
N SER A 128 13.46 10.07 13.81
CA SER A 128 13.98 11.30 13.21
C SER A 128 15.26 10.99 12.43
N PHE A 129 15.34 11.50 11.21
CA PHE A 129 16.55 11.52 10.39
C PHE A 129 17.15 12.92 10.28
N GLY A 130 16.58 13.88 10.97
CA GLY A 130 16.91 15.29 10.97
C GLY A 130 15.66 16.13 11.20
N THR A 131 15.87 17.42 11.50
CA THR A 131 14.76 18.35 11.77
C THR A 131 14.05 18.71 10.47
N VAL A 132 12.72 18.57 10.45
CA VAL A 132 11.87 18.89 9.29
C VAL A 132 10.81 19.92 9.67
N HIS A 133 10.39 20.73 8.71
CA HIS A 133 9.25 21.62 8.92
C HIS A 133 8.01 20.83 9.32
N ASN A 134 7.37 21.25 10.40
CA ASN A 134 6.19 20.61 10.96
C ASN A 134 5.04 21.60 11.17
N ARG A 135 3.84 21.08 11.43
CA ARG A 135 2.67 21.84 11.83
C ARG A 135 2.05 21.21 13.07
N ILE A 136 2.20 21.88 14.18
CA ILE A 136 1.64 21.49 15.47
C ILE A 136 0.48 22.42 15.79
N VAL A 137 -0.68 21.85 16.09
CA VAL A 137 -1.83 22.57 16.62
C VAL A 137 -2.16 21.95 17.96
N ARG A 138 -2.02 22.68 19.05
CA ARG A 138 -2.40 22.18 20.37
C ARG A 138 -3.90 21.98 20.41
N LYS A 139 -4.30 20.82 20.91
CA LYS A 139 -5.70 20.59 21.26
C LYS A 139 -6.00 21.46 22.46
N HIS A 140 -6.96 22.33 22.33
CA HIS A 140 -7.49 23.07 23.48
C HIS A 140 -8.99 22.80 23.65
N SER A 141 -9.50 23.12 24.83
CA SER A 141 -10.86 22.82 25.29
C SER A 141 -11.91 23.79 24.74
N CYS A 142 -11.80 24.26 23.50
CA CYS A 142 -12.86 25.04 22.88
C CYS A 142 -14.14 24.23 22.78
N ALA A 143 -15.19 24.65 23.45
CA ALA A 143 -16.51 24.03 23.39
C ALA A 143 -17.14 24.14 21.98
N ASP A 144 -16.79 25.17 21.22
CA ASP A 144 -17.30 25.40 19.87
C ASP A 144 -16.20 25.21 18.82
N ARG A 145 -16.16 24.02 18.20
CA ARG A 145 -15.21 23.67 17.13
C ARG A 145 -15.35 24.53 15.86
N ARG A 146 -16.52 25.13 15.64
CA ARG A 146 -16.81 25.93 14.43
C ARG A 146 -16.25 27.35 14.52
N ARG A 147 -16.00 27.85 15.72
CA ARG A 147 -15.47 29.21 15.99
C ARG A 147 -14.07 29.19 16.59
N CYS A 148 -13.42 28.04 16.64
CA CYS A 148 -12.10 27.91 17.21
C CYS A 148 -11.03 28.52 16.28
N ASP A 149 -10.43 29.63 16.68
CA ASP A 149 -9.26 30.27 16.02
C ASP A 149 -7.96 29.60 16.46
N CYS A 150 -7.90 28.27 16.41
CA CYS A 150 -6.71 27.49 16.75
C CYS A 150 -5.63 27.70 15.70
N ARG A 151 -4.66 28.51 15.99
CA ARG A 151 -3.49 28.73 15.13
C ARG A 151 -2.44 27.62 15.32
N ALA A 152 -1.76 27.28 14.23
CA ALA A 152 -0.57 26.44 14.33
C ALA A 152 0.48 27.14 15.21
N GLU A 153 1.25 26.37 15.97
CA GLU A 153 2.41 26.89 16.67
C GLU A 153 3.54 27.24 15.68
N PRO A 154 4.50 28.12 16.07
CA PRO A 154 5.72 28.27 15.28
C PRO A 154 6.42 26.93 15.10
N CYS A 155 6.89 26.65 13.91
CA CYS A 155 7.40 25.35 13.49
C CYS A 155 8.54 24.82 14.41
N HIS A 156 9.62 25.58 14.52
CA HIS A 156 10.78 25.29 15.38
C HIS A 156 11.30 26.59 16.00
N PRO A 157 10.56 27.13 16.98
CA PRO A 157 10.99 28.36 17.66
C PRO A 157 12.21 28.05 18.53
N ARG A 158 13.28 28.81 18.34
CA ARG A 158 14.47 28.77 19.20
C ARG A 158 14.78 30.17 19.72
N ARG A 159 15.30 30.24 20.94
CA ARG A 159 15.70 31.54 21.54
C ARG A 159 17.06 32.00 21.05
N ASP A 160 17.89 31.08 20.59
CA ASP A 160 19.18 31.32 19.98
C ASP A 160 19.03 31.52 18.46
N THR A 161 19.80 32.42 17.90
CA THR A 161 19.89 32.63 16.44
C THR A 161 20.83 31.64 15.77
N GLY A 162 20.95 30.43 16.35
CA GLY A 162 21.89 29.42 15.92
C GLY A 162 21.65 28.95 14.50
N THR A 163 22.74 28.83 13.78
CA THR A 163 22.81 28.04 12.52
C THR A 163 23.34 26.66 12.82
N CYS A 164 23.06 25.72 11.93
CA CYS A 164 23.70 24.40 11.96
C CYS A 164 25.16 24.49 11.42
N ARG A 165 25.91 23.40 11.49
CA ARG A 165 27.30 23.33 10.98
C ARG A 165 27.43 23.62 9.48
N HIS A 166 26.32 23.69 8.74
CA HIS A 166 26.27 24.03 7.31
C HIS A 166 25.74 25.46 7.10
N GLU A 167 25.79 26.30 8.13
CA GLU A 167 25.37 27.71 8.11
C GLU A 167 23.88 27.94 7.78
N GLN A 168 23.07 26.87 7.82
CA GLN A 168 21.63 26.95 7.59
C GLN A 168 20.89 27.29 8.90
N PRO A 169 19.78 28.05 8.86
CA PRO A 169 18.96 28.34 10.04
C PRO A 169 18.50 27.08 10.76
N ALA A 170 18.76 26.97 12.05
CA ALA A 170 18.29 25.88 12.89
C ALA A 170 16.91 26.17 13.50
N ALA A 171 16.31 27.32 13.22
CA ALA A 171 15.00 27.76 13.70
C ALA A 171 14.05 28.05 12.53
N CYS A 172 12.76 27.86 12.76
CA CYS A 172 11.70 28.28 11.86
C CYS A 172 10.54 28.85 12.70
N TRP A 173 10.23 30.12 12.49
CA TRP A 173 9.15 30.82 13.19
C TRP A 173 7.83 30.80 12.44
N ALA A 174 7.82 30.28 11.22
CA ALA A 174 6.61 30.18 10.41
C ALA A 174 5.55 29.29 11.09
N ARG A 175 4.30 29.71 10.99
CA ARG A 175 3.12 28.95 11.37
C ARG A 175 2.52 28.34 10.11
N HIS A 176 3.06 27.19 9.70
CA HIS A 176 2.70 26.57 8.42
C HIS A 176 1.22 26.24 8.32
N GLU A 177 0.63 26.54 7.16
CA GLU A 177 -0.72 26.10 6.78
C GLU A 177 -0.73 24.62 6.41
N THR A 178 -1.91 24.00 6.40
CA THR A 178 -2.03 22.56 6.09
C THR A 178 -1.52 22.18 4.69
N GLY A 179 -1.59 23.13 3.74
CA GLY A 179 -1.13 22.96 2.36
C GLY A 179 0.30 23.42 2.09
N ASP A 180 1.00 23.94 3.09
CA ASP A 180 2.33 24.53 2.90
C ASP A 180 3.32 23.49 2.31
N PRO A 181 3.98 23.80 1.17
CA PRO A 181 4.93 22.90 0.52
C PRO A 181 6.18 22.61 1.36
N LEU A 182 6.54 23.48 2.30
CA LEU A 182 7.68 23.26 3.19
C LEU A 182 7.44 22.15 4.21
N LEU A 183 6.18 21.80 4.52
CA LEU A 183 5.89 20.76 5.49
C LEU A 183 6.53 19.42 5.10
N GLY A 184 7.36 18.90 5.98
CA GLY A 184 8.11 17.67 5.78
C GLY A 184 9.47 17.86 5.10
N GLN A 185 9.78 19.05 4.60
CA GLN A 185 11.11 19.37 4.09
C GLN A 185 12.09 19.56 5.26
N PRO A 186 13.35 19.12 5.15
CA PRO A 186 14.38 19.39 6.15
C PRO A 186 14.63 20.89 6.32
N LEU A 187 14.92 21.35 7.55
CA LEU A 187 15.40 22.68 7.79
C LEU A 187 16.79 22.90 7.16
N CYS A 188 17.60 21.86 7.17
CA CYS A 188 18.89 21.81 6.49
C CYS A 188 19.02 20.46 5.80
N LEU A 189 19.19 20.49 4.47
CA LEU A 189 19.32 19.27 3.66
C LEU A 189 20.58 18.48 4.00
N ASP A 190 21.68 19.14 4.37
CA ASP A 190 22.96 18.49 4.66
C ASP A 190 23.04 17.94 6.10
N CYS A 191 22.18 18.41 7.02
CA CYS A 191 22.01 17.85 8.35
C CYS A 191 21.10 16.61 8.34
N TYR A 192 20.34 16.39 7.27
CA TYR A 192 19.38 15.32 7.19
C TYR A 192 20.01 14.02 6.69
N ASP A 193 19.80 12.91 7.40
CA ASP A 193 20.34 11.59 7.00
C ASP A 193 19.44 10.89 5.99
N HIS A 194 19.54 11.29 4.72
CA HIS A 194 18.80 10.71 3.60
C HIS A 194 19.11 9.22 3.42
N THR A 195 20.36 8.83 3.67
CA THR A 195 20.83 7.45 3.55
C THR A 195 20.14 6.55 4.56
N HIS A 196 20.12 6.94 5.83
CA HIS A 196 19.46 6.17 6.88
C HIS A 196 17.94 6.07 6.63
N GLN A 197 17.30 7.16 6.17
CA GLN A 197 15.88 7.11 5.82
C GLN A 197 15.59 6.13 4.68
N ALA A 198 16.38 6.11 3.61
CA ALA A 198 16.22 5.17 2.50
C ALA A 198 16.35 3.72 3.00
N VAL A 199 17.33 3.45 3.86
CA VAL A 199 17.53 2.14 4.49
C VAL A 199 16.39 1.79 5.43
N PHE A 200 15.93 2.73 6.26
CA PHE A 200 14.75 2.51 7.11
C PHE A 200 13.52 2.12 6.27
N ASN A 201 13.23 2.86 5.19
CA ASN A 201 12.11 2.56 4.31
C ASN A 201 12.20 1.13 3.71
N LEU A 202 13.42 0.70 3.35
CA LEU A 202 13.67 -0.65 2.84
C LEU A 202 13.34 -1.72 3.89
N PHE A 203 13.75 -1.51 5.14
CA PHE A 203 13.63 -2.50 6.21
C PHE A 203 12.38 -2.32 7.09
N ALA A 204 11.59 -1.27 6.93
CA ALA A 204 10.36 -1.05 7.70
C ALA A 204 9.36 -2.23 7.65
N PRO A 205 9.17 -2.96 6.51
CA PRO A 205 8.36 -4.17 6.50
C PRO A 205 8.88 -5.29 7.40
N GLU A 206 10.19 -5.45 7.51
CA GLU A 206 10.82 -6.42 8.41
C GLU A 206 10.68 -5.99 9.88
N LEU A 207 10.86 -4.70 10.16
CA LEU A 207 10.64 -4.14 11.49
C LEU A 207 9.21 -4.41 11.98
N TRP A 208 8.20 -4.15 11.14
CA TRP A 208 6.81 -4.49 11.43
C TRP A 208 6.63 -5.99 11.71
N HIS A 209 7.22 -6.84 10.89
CA HIS A 209 7.12 -8.29 11.07
C HIS A 209 7.67 -8.74 12.43
N ARG A 210 8.84 -8.23 12.82
CA ARG A 210 9.47 -8.52 14.11
C ARG A 210 8.66 -7.97 15.28
N THR A 211 8.14 -6.74 15.18
CA THR A 211 7.27 -6.13 16.19
C THR A 211 6.00 -6.96 16.42
N LYS A 212 5.31 -7.34 15.34
CA LYS A 212 4.15 -8.24 15.43
C LYS A 212 4.50 -9.56 16.11
N GLN A 213 5.60 -10.20 15.72
CA GLN A 213 6.03 -11.45 16.34
C GLN A 213 6.38 -11.29 17.83
N ALA A 214 6.95 -10.14 18.22
CA ALA A 214 7.25 -9.86 19.62
C ALA A 214 5.97 -9.70 20.43
N ALA A 215 4.97 -8.96 19.93
CA ALA A 215 3.67 -8.87 20.56
C ALA A 215 3.00 -10.24 20.71
N GLU A 216 3.03 -11.09 19.66
CA GLU A 216 2.53 -12.47 19.76
C GLU A 216 3.28 -13.31 20.83
N ARG A 217 4.59 -13.17 20.92
CA ARG A 217 5.38 -13.85 21.96
C ARG A 217 5.03 -13.36 23.36
N SER A 218 4.80 -12.05 23.53
CA SER A 218 4.38 -11.47 24.81
C SER A 218 3.03 -12.04 25.26
N LEU A 219 2.04 -12.06 24.37
CA LEU A 219 0.71 -12.64 24.62
C LEU A 219 0.79 -14.14 24.94
N ARG A 220 1.63 -14.91 24.24
CA ARG A 220 1.85 -16.34 24.55
C ARG A 220 2.46 -16.55 25.94
N LYS A 221 3.44 -15.71 26.34
CA LYS A 221 4.01 -15.77 27.70
C LYS A 221 2.94 -15.43 28.74
N LEU A 222 2.08 -14.45 28.45
CA LEU A 222 0.99 -14.08 29.34
C LEU A 222 -0.04 -15.21 29.50
N CYS A 223 -0.42 -15.89 28.42
CA CYS A 223 -1.29 -17.06 28.48
C CYS A 223 -0.74 -18.12 29.42
N ARG A 224 0.57 -18.44 29.32
CA ARG A 224 1.22 -19.39 30.21
C ARG A 224 1.18 -18.93 31.67
N ARG A 225 1.52 -17.69 31.96
CA ARG A 225 1.49 -17.13 33.34
C ARG A 225 0.09 -17.18 33.95
N ARG A 226 -0.95 -17.02 33.13
CA ARG A 226 -2.35 -17.07 33.56
C ARG A 226 -2.95 -18.48 33.56
N GLY A 227 -2.14 -19.52 33.30
CA GLY A 227 -2.62 -20.91 33.29
C GLY A 227 -3.61 -21.22 32.16
N ILE A 228 -3.57 -20.49 31.05
CA ILE A 228 -4.43 -20.77 29.90
C ILE A 228 -3.80 -21.92 29.09
N PRO A 229 -4.51 -23.04 28.86
CA PRO A 229 -3.94 -24.22 28.24
C PRO A 229 -3.54 -23.98 26.78
N PHE A 230 -2.45 -24.60 26.38
CA PHE A 230 -2.00 -24.66 24.99
C PHE A 230 -2.48 -25.97 24.39
N HIS A 231 -2.91 -25.93 23.14
CA HIS A 231 -3.48 -27.07 22.45
C HIS A 231 -2.38 -27.91 21.78
N PRO A 232 -2.32 -29.23 22.02
CA PRO A 232 -1.42 -30.10 21.28
C PRO A 232 -1.80 -30.13 19.79
N ALA A 233 -0.81 -30.15 18.93
CA ALA A 233 -0.99 -30.27 17.49
C ALA A 233 0.13 -31.13 16.90
N MET A 234 -0.22 -32.07 16.05
CA MET A 234 0.74 -32.88 15.31
C MET A 234 1.34 -32.07 14.18
N SER A 235 2.66 -32.02 14.06
CA SER A 235 3.34 -31.46 12.89
C SER A 235 3.30 -32.44 11.72
N ALA A 236 3.56 -31.96 10.49
CA ALA A 236 3.66 -32.81 9.31
C ALA A 236 4.77 -33.90 9.45
N THR A 237 5.71 -33.71 10.35
CA THR A 237 6.80 -34.67 10.66
C THR A 237 6.47 -35.58 11.84
N GLY A 238 5.21 -35.64 12.31
CA GLY A 238 4.80 -36.48 13.44
C GLY A 238 5.20 -35.96 14.83
N LYS A 239 5.81 -34.78 14.93
CA LYS A 239 6.20 -34.19 16.21
C LYS A 239 5.03 -33.44 16.85
N VAL A 240 4.76 -33.70 18.12
CA VAL A 240 3.78 -32.95 18.91
C VAL A 240 4.33 -31.54 19.18
N THR A 241 3.56 -30.54 18.79
CA THR A 241 3.81 -29.12 19.06
C THR A 241 2.63 -28.54 19.83
N TYR A 242 2.83 -27.45 20.56
CA TYR A 242 1.76 -26.81 21.33
C TYR A 242 1.41 -25.46 20.70
N LYS A 243 0.19 -25.33 20.20
CA LYS A 243 -0.35 -24.08 19.66
C LYS A 243 -0.83 -23.17 20.80
N ALA A 244 -0.54 -21.88 20.67
CA ALA A 244 -1.06 -20.89 21.60
C ALA A 244 -2.59 -20.76 21.48
N PRO A 245 -3.30 -20.49 22.60
CA PRO A 245 -4.75 -20.35 22.59
C PRO A 245 -5.22 -19.04 21.92
N VAL A 246 -4.31 -18.12 21.60
CA VAL A 246 -4.59 -16.84 20.96
C VAL A 246 -3.67 -16.58 19.77
N ARG A 247 -4.14 -15.78 18.83
CA ARG A 247 -3.38 -15.29 17.67
C ARG A 247 -3.71 -13.85 17.35
N LEU A 248 -2.76 -13.12 16.77
CA LEU A 248 -2.98 -11.79 16.22
C LEU A 248 -3.43 -11.88 14.75
N SER A 249 -4.49 -11.15 14.43
CA SER A 249 -5.00 -11.00 13.09
C SER A 249 -4.94 -9.52 12.69
N PRO A 250 -3.80 -9.04 12.17
CA PRO A 250 -3.66 -7.64 11.78
C PRO A 250 -4.15 -7.35 10.37
N GLY A 251 -4.63 -6.12 10.18
CA GLY A 251 -4.75 -5.41 8.91
C GLY A 251 -3.88 -4.15 8.96
N LYS A 252 -2.90 -4.00 8.08
CA LYS A 252 -1.92 -2.91 8.12
C LYS A 252 -1.93 -2.09 6.83
N VAL A 253 -1.85 -0.77 6.97
CA VAL A 253 -1.66 0.18 5.88
C VAL A 253 -0.35 0.93 6.08
N ALA A 254 0.44 1.05 5.02
CA ALA A 254 1.58 1.94 4.96
C ALA A 254 1.14 3.31 4.42
N GLU A 255 1.63 4.36 5.01
CA GLU A 255 1.48 5.73 4.53
C GLU A 255 2.87 6.34 4.31
N MET A 256 3.06 7.03 3.20
CA MET A 256 4.25 7.84 3.00
C MET A 256 4.00 9.23 3.59
N GLN A 257 4.77 9.60 4.61
CA GLN A 257 4.75 10.94 5.17
C GLN A 257 5.28 11.97 4.16
N ARG A 258 5.00 13.26 4.34
CA ARG A 258 5.50 14.31 3.45
C ARG A 258 7.02 14.34 3.33
N ARG A 259 7.73 13.97 4.41
CA ARG A 259 9.20 13.82 4.42
C ARG A 259 9.69 12.54 3.71
N GLY A 260 8.83 11.77 3.08
CA GLY A 260 9.21 10.54 2.40
C GLY A 260 9.51 9.34 3.31
N ALA A 261 9.34 9.43 4.62
CA ALA A 261 9.47 8.30 5.52
C ALA A 261 8.16 7.49 5.58
N VAL A 262 8.29 6.17 5.59
CA VAL A 262 7.11 5.29 5.71
C VAL A 262 6.61 5.25 7.14
N HIS A 263 5.30 5.29 7.28
CA HIS A 263 4.54 5.27 8.52
C HIS A 263 3.51 4.16 8.47
N PHE A 264 3.33 3.42 9.56
CA PHE A 264 2.38 2.32 9.58
C PHE A 264 1.20 2.58 10.50
N HIS A 265 0.03 2.33 9.94
CA HIS A 265 -1.22 2.22 10.69
C HIS A 265 -1.72 0.78 10.61
N ALA A 266 -2.09 0.19 11.72
CA ALA A 266 -2.60 -1.17 11.73
C ALA A 266 -3.80 -1.31 12.67
N ILE A 267 -4.73 -2.15 12.25
CA ILE A 267 -5.69 -2.78 13.16
C ILE A 267 -5.06 -4.09 13.60
N ALA A 268 -5.04 -4.37 14.88
CA ALA A 268 -4.64 -5.67 15.40
C ALA A 268 -5.77 -6.23 16.25
N ARG A 269 -6.47 -7.27 15.73
CA ARG A 269 -7.49 -8.01 16.42
C ARG A 269 -6.90 -9.27 17.05
N LEU A 270 -7.32 -9.57 18.27
CA LEU A 270 -6.96 -10.78 18.99
C LEU A 270 -8.06 -11.83 18.83
N ASP A 271 -7.72 -12.96 18.21
CA ASP A 271 -8.62 -14.11 18.04
C ASP A 271 -8.21 -15.26 18.95
N GLY A 272 -9.17 -16.07 19.36
CA GLY A 272 -8.92 -17.39 19.89
C GLY A 272 -8.47 -18.35 18.79
N VAL A 273 -7.90 -19.48 19.19
CA VAL A 273 -7.49 -20.56 18.27
C VAL A 273 -8.31 -21.79 18.56
N ASN A 274 -9.15 -22.19 17.60
CA ASN A 274 -9.79 -23.47 17.61
C ASN A 274 -8.73 -24.55 17.26
N PRO A 275 -8.47 -25.55 18.14
CA PRO A 275 -7.49 -26.59 17.87
C PRO A 275 -7.90 -27.50 16.71
N ASP A 276 -9.21 -27.78 16.58
CA ASP A 276 -9.76 -28.72 15.61
C ASP A 276 -9.87 -28.08 14.22
N ASP A 277 -10.27 -26.82 14.17
CA ASP A 277 -10.26 -26.02 12.94
C ASP A 277 -9.48 -24.70 13.12
N PRO A 278 -8.18 -24.68 12.78
CA PRO A 278 -7.39 -23.44 12.88
C PRO A 278 -7.86 -22.32 11.93
N ALA A 279 -8.78 -22.57 11.00
CA ALA A 279 -9.35 -21.52 10.15
C ALA A 279 -10.48 -20.78 10.83
N ASP A 280 -11.11 -21.40 11.80
CA ASP A 280 -12.21 -20.82 12.57
C ASP A 280 -11.80 -19.57 13.36
N LEU A 281 -12.77 -18.65 13.51
CA LEU A 281 -12.62 -17.37 14.22
C LEU A 281 -13.45 -17.43 15.52
N ILE A 282 -12.79 -17.87 16.59
CA ILE A 282 -13.42 -17.96 17.91
C ILE A 282 -12.99 -16.82 18.83
N THR A 283 -13.81 -16.52 19.81
CA THR A 283 -13.51 -15.52 20.85
C THR A 283 -12.28 -15.94 21.64
N PRO A 284 -11.35 -15.03 21.91
CA PRO A 284 -10.20 -15.34 22.74
C PRO A 284 -10.63 -15.66 24.20
N PRO A 285 -9.81 -16.41 24.95
CA PRO A 285 -10.09 -16.68 26.37
C PRO A 285 -10.32 -15.38 27.15
N ALA A 286 -11.36 -15.32 27.99
CA ALA A 286 -11.75 -14.14 28.76
C ALA A 286 -10.65 -13.56 29.68
N ARG A 287 -9.63 -14.38 29.99
CA ARG A 287 -8.45 -13.94 30.78
C ARG A 287 -7.45 -13.08 29.98
N ILE A 288 -7.64 -12.89 28.66
CA ILE A 288 -6.77 -12.06 27.82
C ILE A 288 -7.63 -11.00 27.15
N GLY A 289 -7.43 -9.75 27.54
CA GLY A 289 -8.26 -8.61 27.13
C GLY A 289 -7.51 -7.58 26.28
N ILE A 290 -8.18 -6.43 26.13
CA ILE A 290 -7.68 -5.33 25.31
C ILE A 290 -6.44 -4.66 25.91
N ASP A 291 -6.38 -4.52 27.24
CA ASP A 291 -5.21 -3.93 27.90
C ASP A 291 -3.96 -4.76 27.72
N ASP A 292 -4.10 -6.10 27.72
CA ASP A 292 -3.00 -7.01 27.44
C ASP A 292 -2.46 -6.84 26.01
N LEU A 293 -3.36 -6.58 25.06
CA LEU A 293 -3.03 -6.32 23.66
C LEU A 293 -2.31 -4.97 23.51
N ILE A 294 -2.78 -3.92 24.19
CA ILE A 294 -2.14 -2.60 24.24
C ILE A 294 -0.72 -2.73 24.78
N VAL A 295 -0.55 -3.35 25.96
CA VAL A 295 0.74 -3.53 26.62
C VAL A 295 1.69 -4.36 25.72
N ALA A 296 1.19 -5.43 25.10
CA ALA A 296 2.01 -6.28 24.24
C ALA A 296 2.55 -5.53 23.01
N PHE A 297 1.74 -4.67 22.39
CA PHE A 297 2.19 -3.86 21.26
C PHE A 297 3.07 -2.69 21.67
N ALA A 298 2.77 -2.00 22.77
CA ALA A 298 3.60 -0.91 23.29
C ALA A 298 5.01 -1.40 23.58
N GLN A 299 5.12 -2.50 24.31
CA GLN A 299 6.40 -3.13 24.65
C GLN A 299 7.16 -3.59 23.40
N ALA A 300 6.45 -4.25 22.47
CA ALA A 300 7.05 -4.71 21.23
C ALA A 300 7.54 -3.55 20.35
N ALA A 301 6.84 -2.41 20.31
CA ALA A 301 7.26 -1.24 19.55
C ALA A 301 8.51 -0.58 20.15
N THR A 302 8.65 -0.59 21.49
CA THR A 302 9.81 -0.03 22.19
C THR A 302 11.03 -0.96 22.11
N ASP A 303 10.82 -2.26 22.30
CA ASP A 303 11.92 -3.22 22.47
C ASP A 303 12.50 -3.73 21.16
N ILE A 304 11.72 -3.67 20.07
CA ILE A 304 12.15 -4.25 18.79
C ILE A 304 12.90 -3.25 17.94
N ALA A 305 14.20 -3.49 17.88
CA ALA A 305 15.12 -2.88 16.92
C ALA A 305 16.10 -3.93 16.41
N PHE A 306 16.77 -3.63 15.32
CA PHE A 306 17.86 -4.46 14.80
C PHE A 306 18.81 -3.62 13.95
N THR A 307 20.00 -4.14 13.74
CA THR A 307 20.96 -3.55 12.80
C THR A 307 20.75 -4.16 11.41
N SER A 308 20.67 -3.31 10.40
CA SER A 308 20.61 -3.76 9.00
C SER A 308 21.89 -4.50 8.61
N PRO A 309 21.89 -5.33 7.56
CA PRO A 309 23.12 -5.95 7.07
C PRO A 309 24.21 -4.92 6.77
N ALA A 310 25.46 -5.35 6.86
CA ALA A 310 26.60 -4.52 6.51
C ALA A 310 26.49 -4.00 5.07
N HIS A 311 26.96 -2.79 4.83
CA HIS A 311 27.07 -2.17 3.51
C HIS A 311 28.51 -1.65 3.31
N PRO A 312 29.04 -1.58 2.09
CA PRO A 312 30.38 -1.03 1.85
C PRO A 312 30.58 0.38 2.44
N ASP A 313 29.55 1.22 2.40
CA ASP A 313 29.61 2.58 2.93
C ASP A 313 29.40 2.64 4.45
N ARG A 314 28.87 1.57 5.06
CA ARG A 314 28.66 1.48 6.50
C ARG A 314 28.70 0.01 6.96
N ARG A 315 29.85 -0.43 7.40
CA ARG A 315 30.11 -1.82 7.79
C ARG A 315 29.27 -2.31 8.96
N GLU A 316 29.03 -1.43 9.91
CA GLU A 316 28.18 -1.70 11.07
C GLU A 316 26.67 -1.76 10.73
N GLY A 317 26.28 -1.38 9.50
CA GLY A 317 24.88 -1.23 9.12
C GLY A 317 24.21 -0.03 9.77
N TRP A 318 22.89 0.06 9.67
CA TRP A 318 22.06 1.12 10.25
C TRP A 318 21.15 0.54 11.33
N HIS A 319 20.94 1.31 12.39
CA HIS A 319 19.96 0.97 13.39
C HIS A 319 18.54 1.12 12.84
N ILE A 320 17.72 0.07 12.93
CA ILE A 320 16.34 0.03 12.43
C ILE A 320 15.42 -0.21 13.63
N GLY A 321 14.72 0.84 14.04
CA GLY A 321 13.77 0.84 15.15
C GLY A 321 12.67 1.85 14.90
N TRP A 322 11.59 1.80 15.66
CA TRP A 322 10.52 2.80 15.60
C TRP A 322 10.96 4.09 16.27
N GLY A 323 10.37 5.21 15.86
CA GLY A 323 10.50 6.48 16.54
C GLY A 323 9.67 6.55 17.83
N GLU A 324 9.85 7.63 18.58
CA GLU A 324 9.18 7.82 19.88
C GLU A 324 7.65 7.95 19.79
N GLN A 325 7.14 8.37 18.62
CA GLN A 325 5.70 8.52 18.40
C GLN A 325 5.05 7.17 18.09
N VAL A 326 4.70 6.45 19.14
CA VAL A 326 3.91 5.23 19.10
C VAL A 326 2.55 5.52 19.74
N ASP A 327 1.45 5.28 19.02
CA ASP A 327 0.09 5.46 19.53
C ASP A 327 -0.70 4.16 19.36
N ILE A 328 -1.27 3.68 20.46
CA ILE A 328 -2.04 2.43 20.49
C ILE A 328 -3.35 2.72 21.21
N ARG A 329 -4.46 2.62 20.48
CA ARG A 329 -5.80 2.94 20.99
C ARG A 329 -6.73 1.75 20.88
N PRO A 330 -7.59 1.52 21.88
CA PRO A 330 -8.66 0.55 21.75
C PRO A 330 -9.61 0.97 20.61
N ILE A 331 -10.15 -0.03 19.91
CA ILE A 331 -11.22 0.18 18.94
C ILE A 331 -12.50 -0.26 19.63
N THR A 332 -13.45 0.68 19.75
CA THR A 332 -14.76 0.44 20.36
C THR A 332 -15.85 0.49 19.31
N MET A 333 -16.93 -0.25 19.55
CA MET A 333 -18.07 -0.30 18.63
C MET A 333 -19.08 0.84 18.87
N THR A 334 -19.01 1.49 20.03
CA THR A 334 -19.92 2.56 20.46
C THR A 334 -19.20 3.56 21.36
N GLY A 335 -19.32 4.86 21.08
CA GLY A 335 -18.78 5.93 21.94
C GLY A 335 -18.65 7.27 21.21
N ASN A 336 -19.02 8.36 21.86
CA ASN A 336 -19.01 9.71 21.25
C ASN A 336 -17.61 10.34 21.13
N ASP A 337 -16.60 9.83 21.86
CA ASP A 337 -15.20 10.35 21.83
C ASP A 337 -14.16 9.25 21.55
N GLU A 338 -14.58 8.05 21.23
CA GLU A 338 -13.72 6.89 21.04
C GLU A 338 -13.49 6.57 19.55
N VAL A 339 -12.40 5.83 19.27
CA VAL A 339 -12.01 5.41 17.93
C VAL A 339 -12.93 4.29 17.46
N THR A 340 -13.88 4.58 16.57
CA THR A 340 -14.84 3.57 16.08
C THR A 340 -14.30 2.74 14.91
N ASP A 341 -14.92 1.55 14.70
CA ASP A 341 -14.63 0.65 13.58
C ASP A 341 -14.73 1.35 12.21
N ALA A 342 -15.79 2.13 12.02
CA ALA A 342 -16.04 2.86 10.78
C ALA A 342 -15.01 3.97 10.55
N MET A 343 -14.63 4.71 11.59
CA MET A 343 -13.60 5.74 11.52
C MET A 343 -12.23 5.14 11.14
N VAL A 344 -11.84 4.05 11.80
CA VAL A 344 -10.56 3.37 11.53
C VAL A 344 -10.54 2.77 10.13
N ALA A 345 -11.60 2.05 9.73
CA ALA A 345 -11.68 1.46 8.41
C ALA A 345 -11.66 2.53 7.29
N GLY A 346 -12.38 3.64 7.48
CA GLY A 346 -12.41 4.78 6.56
C GLY A 346 -11.05 5.48 6.46
N TYR A 347 -10.40 5.73 7.59
CA TYR A 347 -9.08 6.31 7.67
C TYR A 347 -8.05 5.45 6.92
N LEU A 348 -7.96 4.17 7.23
CA LEU A 348 -7.03 3.26 6.60
C LEU A 348 -7.30 3.08 5.11
N ALA A 349 -8.56 2.98 4.70
CA ALA A 349 -8.93 2.88 3.29
C ALA A 349 -8.50 4.10 2.47
N LYS A 350 -8.61 5.30 3.03
CA LYS A 350 -8.12 6.55 2.43
C LYS A 350 -6.61 6.50 2.16
N TYR A 351 -5.83 6.04 3.13
CA TYR A 351 -4.38 5.97 3.00
C TYR A 351 -3.91 4.83 2.10
N ALA A 352 -4.68 3.76 1.98
CA ALA A 352 -4.36 2.66 1.07
C ALA A 352 -4.33 3.07 -0.41
N THR A 353 -4.92 4.20 -0.78
CA THR A 353 -4.92 4.77 -2.14
C THR A 353 -3.82 5.81 -2.39
N LYS A 354 -3.11 6.24 -1.35
CA LYS A 354 -1.99 7.17 -1.46
C LYS A 354 -0.66 6.45 -1.72
N SER A 355 0.30 7.17 -2.27
CA SER A 355 1.66 6.72 -2.53
C SER A 355 2.65 7.86 -2.23
N THR A 356 3.70 8.01 -3.03
CA THR A 356 4.70 9.07 -2.92
C THR A 356 4.22 10.44 -3.38
N GLU A 357 3.01 10.55 -3.93
CA GLU A 357 2.47 11.84 -4.38
C GLU A 357 2.37 12.89 -3.25
N ALA A 358 2.27 12.44 -1.99
CA ALA A 358 2.28 13.34 -0.84
C ALA A 358 3.63 14.07 -0.64
N THR A 359 4.71 13.55 -1.23
CA THR A 359 6.05 14.16 -1.21
C THR A 359 6.31 15.06 -2.42
N GLY A 360 5.34 15.22 -3.32
CA GLY A 360 5.49 15.97 -4.58
C GLY A 360 6.16 15.17 -5.71
N HIS A 361 6.55 13.92 -5.47
CA HIS A 361 7.24 13.09 -6.45
C HIS A 361 6.28 12.24 -7.30
N THR A 362 6.57 12.13 -8.60
CA THR A 362 5.86 11.23 -9.49
C THR A 362 6.30 9.79 -9.24
N SER A 363 5.36 8.89 -9.01
CA SER A 363 5.66 7.49 -8.72
C SER A 363 5.90 6.64 -9.97
N SER A 364 6.44 7.23 -11.03
CA SER A 364 6.92 6.51 -12.21
C SER A 364 8.17 5.71 -11.86
N ARG A 365 8.30 4.52 -12.44
CA ARG A 365 9.44 3.67 -12.16
C ARG A 365 10.72 4.33 -12.69
N ILE A 366 11.72 4.47 -11.83
CA ILE A 366 13.03 5.00 -12.17
C ILE A 366 13.89 3.85 -12.70
N THR A 367 14.53 4.05 -13.84
CA THR A 367 15.46 3.12 -14.50
C THR A 367 16.85 3.74 -14.58
N ALA A 368 17.83 2.98 -15.06
CA ALA A 368 19.18 3.51 -15.27
C ALA A 368 19.20 4.67 -16.28
N ASP A 369 18.30 4.64 -17.26
CA ASP A 369 18.23 5.66 -18.31
C ASP A 369 17.52 6.95 -17.86
N THR A 370 16.77 6.90 -16.75
CA THR A 370 15.96 8.03 -16.28
C THR A 370 16.36 8.51 -14.88
N VAL A 371 17.35 7.88 -14.25
CA VAL A 371 17.74 8.24 -12.87
C VAL A 371 18.30 9.65 -12.79
N ASP A 372 19.04 10.10 -13.77
CA ASP A 372 19.67 11.42 -13.80
C ASP A 372 18.64 12.57 -13.87
N ASP A 373 17.40 12.26 -14.28
CA ASP A 373 16.29 13.22 -14.25
C ASP A 373 15.72 13.43 -12.84
N PHE A 374 16.01 12.52 -11.90
CA PHE A 374 15.37 12.49 -10.57
C PHE A 374 16.34 12.46 -9.40
N ALA A 375 17.54 11.91 -9.57
CA ALA A 375 18.54 11.74 -8.52
C ALA A 375 19.58 12.86 -8.60
N ASP A 376 19.70 13.62 -7.51
CA ASP A 376 20.72 14.66 -7.39
C ASP A 376 21.19 14.74 -5.93
N PRO A 377 22.47 14.46 -5.63
CA PRO A 377 23.02 14.55 -4.28
C PRO A 377 23.11 16.00 -3.76
N ALA A 378 23.04 17.00 -4.64
CA ALA A 378 23.00 18.43 -4.29
C ALA A 378 21.58 19.02 -4.43
N GLY A 379 20.63 18.23 -4.91
CA GLY A 379 19.26 18.65 -5.20
C GLY A 379 18.38 18.81 -3.96
N ASP A 380 17.09 18.81 -4.19
CA ASP A 380 16.09 18.89 -3.14
C ASP A 380 16.02 17.60 -2.29
N HIS A 381 15.18 17.62 -1.27
CA HIS A 381 15.03 16.49 -0.34
C HIS A 381 14.68 15.15 -1.05
N ILE A 382 13.82 15.18 -2.05
CA ILE A 382 13.38 13.96 -2.76
C ILE A 382 14.45 13.48 -3.71
N ALA A 383 15.11 14.36 -4.44
CA ALA A 383 16.22 14.03 -5.32
C ALA A 383 17.36 13.35 -4.55
N ARG A 384 17.70 13.88 -3.35
CA ARG A 384 18.70 13.27 -2.46
C ARG A 384 18.28 11.90 -1.93
N LEU A 385 16.99 11.66 -1.63
CA LEU A 385 16.49 10.35 -1.23
C LEU A 385 16.55 9.34 -2.38
N ILE A 386 16.25 9.77 -3.60
CA ILE A 386 16.36 8.91 -4.79
C ILE A 386 17.81 8.58 -5.07
N ASP A 387 18.71 9.57 -4.97
CA ASP A 387 20.16 9.38 -5.09
C ASP A 387 20.67 8.37 -4.05
N ALA A 388 20.29 8.53 -2.77
CA ALA A 388 20.66 7.59 -1.71
C ALA A 388 20.17 6.16 -2.03
N CYS A 389 18.94 5.99 -2.53
CA CYS A 389 18.43 4.69 -2.97
C CYS A 389 19.22 4.11 -4.12
N TRP A 390 19.61 4.95 -5.07
CA TRP A 390 20.34 4.52 -6.26
C TRP A 390 21.78 4.16 -5.94
N HIS A 391 22.44 4.96 -5.12
CA HIS A 391 23.80 4.75 -4.67
C HIS A 391 23.92 3.47 -3.84
N LEU A 392 23.15 3.35 -2.75
CA LEU A 392 23.16 2.17 -1.87
C LEU A 392 22.70 0.88 -2.57
N GLY A 393 21.84 0.99 -3.58
CA GLY A 393 21.35 -0.15 -4.35
C GLY A 393 22.30 -0.63 -5.43
N ARG A 394 23.52 -0.12 -5.54
CA ARG A 394 24.54 -0.66 -6.46
C ARG A 394 24.81 -2.11 -6.07
N ALA A 395 24.95 -2.97 -7.08
CA ALA A 395 25.25 -4.37 -6.85
C ALA A 395 26.60 -4.48 -6.11
N THR A 396 26.52 -4.71 -4.82
CA THR A 396 27.69 -4.98 -4.01
C THR A 396 27.87 -6.49 -3.99
N HIS A 397 28.66 -7.02 -4.89
CA HIS A 397 29.23 -8.34 -4.72
C HIS A 397 30.21 -8.21 -3.54
N ILE A 398 29.79 -8.65 -2.36
CA ILE A 398 30.75 -9.03 -1.32
C ILE A 398 31.16 -10.44 -1.71
N PRO A 399 32.39 -10.68 -2.21
CA PRO A 399 32.83 -12.02 -2.52
C PRO A 399 32.78 -12.83 -1.23
N THR A 400 31.95 -13.88 -1.19
CA THR A 400 32.00 -14.87 -0.11
C THR A 400 33.21 -15.76 -0.41
N PRO A 401 34.20 -15.88 0.49
CA PRO A 401 35.31 -16.78 0.26
C PRO A 401 34.81 -18.21 0.12
N LEU A 402 35.46 -18.99 -0.72
CA LEU A 402 35.24 -20.43 -0.90
C LEU A 402 35.37 -21.26 0.41
N THR A 403 35.86 -20.64 1.48
CA THR A 403 36.06 -21.27 2.81
C THR A 403 34.98 -20.97 3.83
N GLY A 404 33.88 -20.30 3.46
CA GLY A 404 32.80 -19.93 4.40
C GLY A 404 33.20 -18.90 5.48
N ARG A 405 34.42 -18.38 5.45
CA ARG A 405 34.85 -17.26 6.29
C ARG A 405 34.65 -15.96 5.50
N PRO A 406 34.01 -14.91 6.09
CA PRO A 406 33.99 -13.58 5.48
C PRO A 406 35.45 -13.13 5.24
N VAL A 407 35.81 -12.79 4.00
CA VAL A 407 37.04 -12.04 3.77
C VAL A 407 36.86 -10.71 4.48
N PRO A 408 37.75 -10.33 5.39
CA PRO A 408 37.71 -8.98 5.93
C PRO A 408 37.83 -8.01 4.75
N TYR A 409 36.81 -7.19 4.55
CA TYR A 409 36.93 -6.07 3.65
C TYR A 409 38.12 -5.23 4.14
N PRO A 410 39.03 -4.76 3.29
CA PRO A 410 40.14 -3.93 3.75
C PRO A 410 39.57 -2.77 4.57
N ASP A 411 40.12 -2.53 5.75
CA ASP A 411 39.70 -1.51 6.70
C ASP A 411 39.62 -0.14 5.97
N PRO A 412 38.63 0.75 6.29
CA PRO A 412 38.68 2.12 5.84
C PRO A 412 40.00 2.84 6.15
N GLY A 413 40.70 2.44 7.24
CA GLY A 413 42.06 2.81 7.52
C GLY A 413 43.08 2.32 6.47
N ASP A 414 42.88 1.11 5.92
CA ASP A 414 43.71 0.55 4.85
C ASP A 414 43.50 1.23 3.49
N ARG A 415 42.46 2.06 3.35
CA ARG A 415 42.24 2.87 2.13
C ARG A 415 43.33 3.90 1.87
N LEU A 416 44.16 4.19 2.85
CA LEU A 416 45.20 5.21 2.80
C LEU A 416 46.63 4.68 2.77
N THR A 417 46.85 3.39 2.81
CA THR A 417 48.19 2.80 2.75
C THR A 417 48.24 1.63 1.76
N PRO A 418 49.29 1.40 1.01
CA PRO A 418 50.58 2.12 0.93
C PRO A 418 50.80 2.92 -0.36
N PHE A 419 49.81 3.08 -1.23
CA PHE A 419 49.96 3.80 -2.49
C PHE A 419 49.35 5.19 -2.42
N GLY A 420 50.07 6.17 -1.94
CA GLY A 420 49.61 7.53 -1.68
C GLY A 420 48.99 8.28 -2.86
N THR A 421 49.19 7.85 -4.09
CA THR A 421 48.67 8.44 -5.32
C THR A 421 47.65 7.54 -6.02
N PRO A 422 46.47 8.06 -6.42
CA PRO A 422 45.54 7.31 -7.26
C PRO A 422 46.17 6.96 -8.60
N TRP A 423 46.02 5.73 -9.05
CA TRP A 423 46.42 5.28 -10.38
C TRP A 423 45.23 4.78 -11.19
N THR A 424 45.34 4.80 -12.49
CA THR A 424 44.29 4.31 -13.41
C THR A 424 44.65 2.93 -13.89
N CYS A 425 43.75 1.96 -13.73
CA CYS A 425 43.95 0.61 -14.23
C CYS A 425 44.03 0.62 -15.76
N GLN A 426 45.08 0.01 -16.33
CA GLN A 426 45.25 -0.05 -17.77
C GLN A 426 44.27 -1.01 -18.46
N ASP A 427 43.75 -2.02 -17.72
CA ASP A 427 42.86 -3.03 -18.29
C ASP A 427 41.39 -2.54 -18.36
N CYS A 428 40.90 -1.78 -17.35
CA CYS A 428 39.50 -1.39 -17.27
C CYS A 428 39.27 0.13 -17.11
N GLY A 429 40.33 0.94 -17.09
CA GLY A 429 40.22 2.39 -16.95
C GLY A 429 39.80 2.89 -15.55
N THR A 430 39.55 2.01 -14.59
CA THR A 430 39.11 2.40 -13.25
C THR A 430 40.24 3.08 -12.48
N ARG A 431 39.95 4.27 -11.94
CA ARG A 431 40.89 4.98 -11.06
C ARG A 431 40.80 4.41 -9.64
N THR A 432 41.91 3.93 -9.12
CA THR A 432 41.97 3.24 -7.83
C THR A 432 43.21 3.63 -7.02
N ARG A 433 43.18 3.42 -5.72
CA ARG A 433 44.33 3.57 -4.81
C ARG A 433 44.82 2.24 -4.25
N TYR A 434 44.21 1.14 -4.65
CA TYR A 434 44.59 -0.21 -4.20
C TYR A 434 45.75 -0.76 -5.03
N ALA A 435 46.53 -1.64 -4.44
CA ALA A 435 47.66 -2.30 -5.13
C ALA A 435 47.23 -3.11 -6.35
N ALA A 436 46.01 -3.61 -6.37
CA ALA A 436 45.36 -4.25 -7.51
C ALA A 436 44.02 -3.59 -7.80
N CYS A 437 43.65 -3.52 -9.08
CA CYS A 437 42.35 -2.95 -9.45
C CYS A 437 41.22 -3.84 -8.94
N PRO A 438 40.34 -3.32 -8.06
CA PRO A 438 39.27 -4.13 -7.50
C PRO A 438 38.26 -4.61 -8.56
N VAL A 439 38.07 -3.87 -9.65
CA VAL A 439 37.20 -4.27 -10.77
C VAL A 439 37.79 -5.44 -11.53
N CYS A 440 39.05 -5.39 -11.93
CA CYS A 440 39.69 -6.49 -12.64
C CYS A 440 39.90 -7.74 -11.78
N VAL A 441 40.10 -7.56 -10.48
CA VAL A 441 40.16 -8.69 -9.53
C VAL A 441 38.79 -9.36 -9.44
N ALA A 442 37.70 -8.58 -9.34
CA ALA A 442 36.33 -9.10 -9.28
C ALA A 442 35.94 -9.81 -10.60
N GLU A 443 36.30 -9.25 -11.77
CA GLU A 443 36.01 -9.86 -13.07
C GLU A 443 36.84 -11.15 -13.29
N ARG A 444 38.11 -11.17 -12.87
CA ARG A 444 38.94 -12.36 -12.94
C ARG A 444 38.44 -13.48 -12.02
N GLN A 445 37.92 -13.12 -10.85
CA GLN A 445 37.30 -14.06 -9.92
C GLN A 445 35.97 -14.58 -10.46
N ALA A 446 35.14 -13.73 -11.07
CA ALA A 446 33.90 -14.11 -11.74
C ALA A 446 34.11 -15.05 -12.93
N SER A 447 35.21 -14.90 -13.66
CA SER A 447 35.57 -15.80 -14.77
C SER A 447 36.14 -17.15 -14.33
N LEU A 448 36.64 -17.27 -13.10
CA LEU A 448 37.08 -18.55 -12.51
C LEU A 448 35.91 -19.36 -11.93
N ASP A 449 34.78 -18.70 -11.62
CA ASP A 449 33.59 -19.30 -11.06
C ASP A 449 32.55 -19.73 -12.12
N THR A 450 33.01 -20.29 -13.26
CA THR A 450 32.14 -20.81 -14.34
C THR A 450 31.38 -22.11 -14.01
N LYS A 451 31.19 -22.46 -12.75
CA LYS A 451 30.12 -23.35 -12.33
C LYS A 451 28.89 -22.48 -11.93
N PRO A 452 27.65 -22.85 -12.33
CA PRO A 452 26.47 -22.15 -11.87
C PRO A 452 26.42 -22.29 -10.35
N ALA A 453 26.96 -21.32 -9.64
CA ALA A 453 26.86 -21.23 -8.22
C ALA A 453 25.39 -21.11 -7.88
N ASN A 454 24.91 -22.06 -7.08
CA ASN A 454 23.68 -22.03 -6.34
C ASN A 454 23.31 -20.58 -6.01
N THR A 455 22.16 -20.12 -6.54
CA THR A 455 21.72 -18.72 -6.57
C THR A 455 21.86 -18.07 -5.20
N SER A 456 22.96 -17.39 -4.95
CA SER A 456 23.11 -16.54 -3.77
C SER A 456 22.00 -15.47 -3.82
N LYS A 457 21.17 -15.42 -2.78
CA LYS A 457 20.10 -14.42 -2.69
C LYS A 457 20.72 -13.04 -2.91
N PRO A 458 20.15 -12.22 -3.83
CA PRO A 458 20.71 -10.91 -4.09
C PRO A 458 20.79 -10.10 -2.80
N HIS A 459 21.84 -9.32 -2.65
CA HIS A 459 22.05 -8.49 -1.46
C HIS A 459 20.82 -7.62 -1.20
N PRO A 460 20.32 -7.50 0.03
CA PRO A 460 19.04 -6.86 0.33
C PRO A 460 18.96 -5.41 -0.16
N TYR A 461 20.07 -4.67 -0.20
CA TYR A 461 20.11 -3.28 -0.66
C TYR A 461 19.90 -3.12 -2.18
N THR A 462 20.12 -4.15 -3.00
CA THR A 462 19.84 -4.08 -4.45
C THR A 462 18.38 -3.76 -4.75
N ARG A 463 17.50 -4.03 -3.80
CA ARG A 463 16.08 -3.67 -3.87
C ARG A 463 15.84 -2.16 -3.85
N LEU A 464 16.75 -1.36 -3.32
CA LEU A 464 16.61 0.10 -3.26
C LEU A 464 16.47 0.71 -4.65
N ARG A 465 17.28 0.29 -5.64
CA ARG A 465 17.15 0.75 -7.03
C ARG A 465 15.80 0.44 -7.63
N ARG A 466 15.32 -0.80 -7.39
CA ARG A 466 13.98 -1.20 -7.86
C ARG A 466 12.88 -0.32 -7.29
N TRP A 467 13.05 0.17 -6.07
CA TRP A 467 12.04 0.93 -5.31
C TRP A 467 12.45 2.39 -5.08
N ALA A 468 13.41 2.91 -5.85
CA ALA A 468 13.84 4.31 -5.74
C ALA A 468 12.67 5.29 -5.94
N HIS A 469 11.77 5.05 -6.91
CA HIS A 469 10.53 5.80 -7.10
C HIS A 469 9.55 5.75 -5.90
N MET A 470 9.80 4.89 -4.94
CA MET A 470 9.07 4.74 -3.69
C MET A 470 9.97 5.06 -2.49
N LEU A 471 11.04 5.81 -2.71
CA LEU A 471 11.99 6.24 -1.70
C LEU A 471 12.53 5.08 -0.84
N GLY A 472 12.77 3.94 -1.49
CA GLY A 472 13.27 2.70 -0.87
C GLY A 472 12.18 1.74 -0.36
N PHE A 473 10.94 2.16 -0.21
CA PHE A 473 9.87 1.30 0.31
C PHE A 473 9.36 0.31 -0.72
N GLY A 474 9.70 -0.96 -0.55
CA GLY A 474 9.25 -2.07 -1.43
C GLY A 474 8.09 -2.89 -0.89
N GLY A 475 7.41 -2.43 0.16
CA GLY A 475 6.28 -3.12 0.78
C GLY A 475 4.93 -2.83 0.11
N HIS A 476 3.94 -3.68 0.40
CA HIS A 476 2.56 -3.40 0.01
C HIS A 476 1.93 -2.36 0.92
N PHE A 477 1.17 -1.42 0.33
CA PHE A 477 0.48 -0.37 1.10
C PHE A 477 -0.63 -0.91 1.98
N LEU A 478 -1.40 -1.89 1.53
CA LEU A 478 -2.38 -2.61 2.35
C LEU A 478 -2.01 -4.09 2.41
N THR A 479 -1.85 -4.60 3.61
CA THR A 479 -1.65 -6.03 3.89
C THR A 479 -2.52 -6.45 5.07
N LYS A 480 -2.92 -7.71 5.09
CA LYS A 480 -3.66 -8.28 6.22
C LYS A 480 -3.25 -9.72 6.49
N ALA A 481 -3.47 -10.18 7.72
CA ALA A 481 -3.40 -11.60 8.03
C ALA A 481 -4.46 -12.37 7.23
N ARG A 482 -4.16 -13.61 6.88
CA ARG A 482 -5.06 -14.46 6.07
C ARG A 482 -6.45 -14.57 6.69
N ARG A 483 -6.53 -14.65 8.01
CA ARG A 483 -7.77 -14.84 8.78
C ARG A 483 -8.37 -13.54 9.33
N TYR A 484 -7.80 -12.39 8.98
CA TYR A 484 -8.35 -11.11 9.44
C TYR A 484 -9.76 -10.87 8.88
N SER A 485 -9.92 -11.02 7.57
CA SER A 485 -11.19 -10.77 6.86
C SER A 485 -11.19 -11.42 5.46
N THR A 486 -12.19 -11.06 4.65
CA THR A 486 -12.32 -11.43 3.24
C THR A 486 -11.14 -10.97 2.36
N THR A 487 -11.14 -11.28 1.08
CA THR A 487 -10.10 -10.87 0.12
C THR A 487 -10.67 -9.91 -0.94
N PHE A 488 -9.80 -9.12 -1.56
CA PHE A 488 -10.19 -8.32 -2.74
C PHE A 488 -10.76 -9.18 -3.88
N GLY A 489 -10.23 -10.41 -4.04
CA GLY A 489 -10.74 -11.37 -5.02
C GLY A 489 -12.17 -11.76 -4.74
N ALA A 490 -12.49 -12.12 -3.49
CA ALA A 490 -13.85 -12.47 -3.07
C ALA A 490 -14.83 -11.29 -3.24
N LEU A 491 -14.43 -10.06 -2.87
CA LEU A 491 -15.24 -8.87 -3.07
C LEU A 491 -15.54 -8.59 -4.55
N ARG A 492 -14.56 -8.82 -5.42
CA ARG A 492 -14.74 -8.69 -6.88
C ARG A 492 -15.64 -9.77 -7.43
N ALA A 493 -15.46 -11.02 -7.02
CA ALA A 493 -16.30 -12.14 -7.43
C ALA A 493 -17.77 -11.92 -7.01
N ALA A 494 -18.01 -11.50 -5.78
CA ALA A 494 -19.35 -11.15 -5.30
C ALA A 494 -20.01 -10.06 -6.14
N ARG A 495 -19.27 -9.00 -6.53
CA ARG A 495 -19.81 -7.97 -7.43
C ARG A 495 -20.11 -8.48 -8.84
N ILE A 496 -19.30 -9.38 -9.36
CA ILE A 496 -19.53 -9.99 -10.67
C ILE A 496 -20.79 -10.86 -10.60
N ALA A 497 -20.91 -11.70 -9.57
CA ALA A 497 -22.09 -12.54 -9.36
C ALA A 497 -23.38 -11.70 -9.23
N TYR A 498 -23.34 -10.61 -8.42
CA TYR A 498 -24.47 -9.71 -8.27
C TYR A 498 -24.91 -9.09 -9.61
N ARG A 499 -23.96 -8.60 -10.42
CA ARG A 499 -24.27 -8.01 -11.73
C ARG A 499 -24.84 -9.03 -12.71
N ARG A 500 -24.36 -10.28 -12.68
CA ARG A 500 -24.91 -11.36 -13.50
C ARG A 500 -26.36 -11.65 -13.10
N HIS A 501 -26.63 -11.69 -11.80
CA HIS A 501 -27.99 -11.90 -11.29
C HIS A 501 -28.92 -10.74 -11.69
N GLU A 502 -28.48 -9.50 -11.55
CA GLU A 502 -29.24 -8.31 -11.96
C GLU A 502 -29.55 -8.30 -13.47
N HIS A 503 -28.61 -8.78 -14.30
CA HIS A 503 -28.78 -8.85 -15.76
C HIS A 503 -29.72 -9.98 -16.19
N ASN A 504 -29.82 -11.05 -15.38
CA ASN A 504 -30.68 -12.20 -15.66
C ASN A 504 -32.05 -12.11 -14.96
N ALA A 505 -32.28 -11.12 -14.09
CA ALA A 505 -33.55 -10.93 -13.41
C ALA A 505 -34.62 -10.39 -14.40
N PRO A 506 -35.84 -10.95 -14.42
CA PRO A 506 -36.92 -10.40 -15.20
C PRO A 506 -37.24 -8.97 -14.73
N THR A 507 -37.52 -8.08 -15.67
CA THR A 507 -37.59 -6.60 -15.56
C THR A 507 -38.66 -6.05 -14.58
N HIS A 508 -39.34 -6.88 -13.81
CA HIS A 508 -40.51 -6.52 -12.97
C HIS A 508 -40.50 -7.02 -11.51
N ALA A 509 -39.35 -7.40 -10.95
CA ALA A 509 -39.29 -7.74 -9.52
C ALA A 509 -38.26 -6.85 -8.82
N TYR A 510 -38.73 -6.10 -7.78
CA TYR A 510 -37.82 -5.45 -6.83
C TYR A 510 -36.94 -6.52 -6.19
N PRO A 511 -35.61 -6.41 -6.27
CA PRO A 511 -34.75 -7.42 -5.68
C PRO A 511 -34.79 -7.28 -4.16
N GLN A 512 -35.41 -8.23 -3.47
CA GLN A 512 -35.15 -8.43 -2.06
C GLN A 512 -33.68 -8.84 -1.90
N ALA A 513 -32.96 -8.22 -0.99
CA ALA A 513 -31.60 -8.60 -0.69
C ALA A 513 -31.59 -10.08 -0.24
N PRO A 514 -30.75 -10.95 -0.81
CA PRO A 514 -30.68 -12.33 -0.37
C PRO A 514 -30.22 -12.41 1.07
N THR A 515 -31.12 -12.90 1.95
CA THR A 515 -30.93 -13.00 3.39
C THR A 515 -30.19 -14.27 3.83
N SER A 516 -29.77 -15.11 2.92
CA SER A 516 -28.97 -16.30 3.22
C SER A 516 -28.11 -16.68 2.01
N ALA A 517 -26.98 -17.33 2.28
CA ALA A 517 -26.11 -17.96 1.27
C ALA A 517 -26.85 -19.21 0.72
N GLU A 518 -27.97 -18.99 0.06
CA GLU A 518 -28.63 -20.04 -0.70
C GLU A 518 -27.74 -20.39 -1.90
N HIS A 519 -27.53 -21.69 -2.06
CA HIS A 519 -26.75 -22.36 -3.06
C HIS A 519 -26.99 -21.76 -4.44
N LEU A 520 -26.07 -20.85 -4.85
CA LEU A 520 -25.89 -20.56 -6.26
C LEU A 520 -25.44 -21.88 -6.89
N GLU A 521 -26.26 -22.45 -7.77
CA GLU A 521 -25.83 -23.56 -8.63
C GLU A 521 -24.43 -23.21 -9.16
N PRO A 522 -23.46 -24.10 -9.00
CA PRO A 522 -22.12 -23.86 -9.47
C PRO A 522 -22.21 -23.54 -10.97
N ASP A 523 -21.73 -22.34 -11.36
CA ASP A 523 -21.64 -21.95 -12.76
C ASP A 523 -20.80 -23.01 -13.47
N THR A 524 -21.46 -23.93 -14.18
CA THR A 524 -20.83 -25.06 -14.86
C THR A 524 -20.03 -24.60 -16.08
N THR A 525 -19.94 -23.30 -16.33
CA THR A 525 -19.21 -22.74 -17.45
C THR A 525 -17.87 -22.16 -17.03
N LEU A 526 -16.82 -22.52 -17.75
CA LEU A 526 -15.48 -21.98 -17.59
C LEU A 526 -15.13 -21.11 -18.81
N LEU A 527 -14.67 -19.87 -18.56
CA LEU A 527 -14.17 -18.99 -19.60
C LEU A 527 -12.66 -19.21 -19.76
N ILE A 528 -12.26 -19.70 -20.92
CA ILE A 528 -10.86 -19.89 -21.30
C ILE A 528 -10.55 -18.90 -22.42
N GLY A 529 -9.40 -18.24 -22.38
CA GLY A 529 -9.04 -17.28 -23.41
C GLY A 529 -7.54 -17.12 -23.62
N THR A 530 -7.15 -16.94 -24.86
CA THR A 530 -5.82 -16.52 -25.26
C THR A 530 -5.86 -15.04 -25.57
N LEU A 531 -5.91 -14.20 -24.52
CA LEU A 531 -5.94 -12.76 -24.66
C LEU A 531 -4.52 -12.20 -24.60
N THR A 532 -4.18 -11.36 -25.55
CA THR A 532 -2.92 -10.61 -25.62
C THR A 532 -3.15 -9.15 -25.30
N PHE A 533 -2.10 -8.48 -24.83
CA PHE A 533 -2.14 -7.06 -24.56
C PHE A 533 -2.16 -6.27 -25.87
N ALA A 534 -3.21 -5.49 -26.09
CA ALA A 534 -3.41 -4.66 -27.30
C ALA A 534 -3.14 -3.16 -27.07
N GLY A 535 -2.92 -2.75 -25.81
CA GLY A 535 -2.60 -1.36 -25.50
C GLY A 535 -3.25 -0.82 -24.22
N VAL A 536 -2.96 0.43 -23.90
CA VAL A 536 -3.50 1.17 -22.76
C VAL A 536 -4.18 2.45 -23.23
N GLY A 537 -5.27 2.80 -22.58
CA GLY A 537 -6.06 4.00 -22.87
C GLY A 537 -7.23 3.72 -23.80
N TRP A 538 -8.06 4.74 -23.97
CA TRP A 538 -9.14 4.78 -24.95
C TRP A 538 -8.57 4.96 -26.35
N HIS A 539 -9.32 4.62 -27.40
CA HIS A 539 -8.85 4.82 -28.77
C HIS A 539 -8.75 6.31 -29.10
N THR A 540 -9.73 7.08 -28.65
CA THR A 540 -9.76 8.53 -28.86
C THR A 540 -10.06 9.25 -27.53
N HIS A 541 -9.79 10.56 -27.47
CA HIS A 541 -10.21 11.40 -26.36
C HIS A 541 -11.74 11.54 -26.29
N GLY A 542 -12.43 11.48 -27.43
CA GLY A 542 -13.88 11.47 -27.50
C GLY A 542 -14.49 10.21 -26.88
N ASP A 543 -13.92 9.04 -27.13
CA ASP A 543 -14.34 7.78 -26.47
C ASP A 543 -14.17 7.86 -24.96
N ALA A 544 -13.04 8.41 -24.49
CA ALA A 544 -12.81 8.65 -23.08
C ALA A 544 -13.87 9.57 -22.46
N LEU A 545 -14.20 10.65 -23.14
CA LEU A 545 -15.21 11.61 -22.70
C LEU A 545 -16.58 10.94 -22.56
N LEU A 546 -17.06 10.24 -23.60
CA LEU A 546 -18.36 9.57 -23.59
C LEU A 546 -18.47 8.49 -22.51
N ALA A 547 -17.50 7.58 -22.45
CA ALA A 547 -17.49 6.48 -21.48
C ALA A 547 -17.41 7.01 -20.03
N ASN A 548 -16.57 8.02 -19.76
CA ASN A 548 -16.39 8.56 -18.43
C ASN A 548 -17.61 9.40 -17.98
N THR A 549 -18.25 10.14 -18.91
CA THR A 549 -19.48 10.88 -18.63
C THR A 549 -20.63 9.93 -18.32
N ALA A 550 -20.82 8.88 -19.12
CA ALA A 550 -21.83 7.86 -18.86
C ALA A 550 -21.64 7.20 -17.48
N ALA A 551 -20.39 6.87 -17.12
CA ALA A 551 -20.08 6.32 -15.80
C ALA A 551 -20.31 7.33 -14.66
N ALA A 552 -20.06 8.61 -14.87
CA ALA A 552 -20.32 9.64 -13.87
C ALA A 552 -21.83 9.81 -13.63
N LEU A 553 -22.63 9.87 -14.70
CA LEU A 553 -24.08 9.94 -14.63
C LEU A 553 -24.69 8.71 -13.94
N ALA A 554 -24.20 7.51 -14.25
CA ALA A 554 -24.65 6.28 -13.60
C ALA A 554 -24.37 6.29 -12.09
N ARG A 555 -23.19 6.77 -11.69
CA ARG A 555 -22.84 6.92 -10.27
C ARG A 555 -23.68 7.98 -9.56
N ALA A 556 -23.92 9.11 -10.20
CA ALA A 556 -24.77 10.17 -9.64
C ALA A 556 -26.22 9.68 -9.41
N ARG A 557 -26.79 8.96 -10.36
CA ARG A 557 -28.12 8.33 -10.22
C ARG A 557 -28.16 7.34 -9.07
N GLN A 558 -27.14 6.47 -8.96
CA GLN A 558 -27.07 5.50 -7.86
C GLN A 558 -26.95 6.20 -6.49
N GLN A 559 -26.18 7.28 -6.40
CA GLN A 559 -26.03 8.05 -5.17
C GLN A 559 -27.34 8.73 -4.80
N ALA A 560 -28.03 9.36 -5.73
CA ALA A 560 -29.35 9.98 -5.50
C ALA A 560 -30.37 8.96 -4.99
N GLY A 561 -30.44 7.76 -5.58
CA GLY A 561 -31.31 6.69 -5.11
C GLY A 561 -30.97 6.20 -3.71
N HIS A 562 -29.68 6.14 -3.34
CA HIS A 562 -29.27 5.80 -1.96
C HIS A 562 -29.65 6.89 -0.95
N GLU A 563 -29.56 8.17 -1.32
CA GLU A 563 -29.95 9.29 -0.47
C GLU A 563 -31.48 9.33 -0.28
N GLU A 564 -32.25 9.04 -1.31
CA GLU A 564 -33.71 8.93 -1.28
C GLU A 564 -34.17 7.82 -0.32
N ILE A 565 -33.60 6.60 -0.45
CA ILE A 565 -33.87 5.47 0.45
C ILE A 565 -33.48 5.81 1.90
N ALA A 566 -32.35 6.47 2.12
CA ALA A 566 -31.91 6.87 3.45
C ALA A 566 -32.85 7.91 4.07
N HIS A 567 -33.36 8.84 3.27
CA HIS A 567 -34.35 9.82 3.69
C HIS A 567 -35.69 9.16 4.04
N GLU A 568 -36.18 8.23 3.23
CA GLU A 568 -37.39 7.47 3.50
C GLU A 568 -37.31 6.66 4.80
N LEU A 569 -36.18 5.94 5.00
CA LEU A 569 -35.94 5.19 6.25
C LEU A 569 -35.82 6.11 7.46
N GLY A 570 -35.20 7.27 7.33
CA GLY A 570 -35.09 8.29 8.38
C GLY A 570 -36.46 8.87 8.75
N SER A 571 -37.33 9.14 7.78
CA SER A 571 -38.68 9.65 8.02
C SER A 571 -39.59 8.60 8.64
N THR A 572 -39.43 7.33 8.35
CA THR A 572 -40.18 6.21 8.93
C THR A 572 -39.86 6.03 10.43
N ILE A 573 -38.60 6.24 10.84
CA ILE A 573 -38.14 6.13 12.23
C ILE A 573 -38.66 7.31 13.06
N THR A 574 -38.81 8.51 12.48
CA THR A 574 -39.31 9.71 13.17
C THR A 574 -40.85 9.77 13.25
N GLY A 575 -41.56 8.95 12.48
CA GLY A 575 -43.03 8.89 12.41
C GLY A 575 -43.73 8.05 13.48
N THR A 576 -43.03 7.35 14.35
CA THR A 576 -43.63 6.63 15.47
C THR A 576 -43.88 7.61 16.63
N GLN A 577 -45.06 8.23 16.65
CA GLN A 577 -45.56 8.96 17.83
C GLN A 577 -45.60 8.01 19.03
N PRO A 578 -45.17 8.45 20.22
CA PRO A 578 -45.42 7.69 21.44
C PRO A 578 -46.92 7.71 21.71
N VAL A 579 -47.57 6.54 21.69
CA VAL A 579 -48.91 6.37 22.23
C VAL A 579 -48.80 6.61 23.72
N ALA A 580 -49.42 7.71 24.19
CA ALA A 580 -49.57 8.00 25.60
C ALA A 580 -50.50 6.94 26.24
N ALA A 581 -50.04 6.32 27.31
CA ALA A 581 -50.85 5.67 28.34
C ALA A 581 -50.22 5.93 29.71
#